data_c9cacd4a1bed218867b66a2daf1c678a
#
_entry.id   c9cacd4a1bed218867b66a2daf1c678a
#
_cell.length_a   1.000
_cell.length_b   1.000
_cell.length_c   1.000
_cell.angle_alpha   90.00
_cell.angle_beta   90.00
_cell.angle_gamma   90.00
#
_symmetry.space_group_name_H-M   'P 1'
#
loop_
_entity.id
_entity.type
_entity.pdbx_description
1 polymer ?
#
loop_
_entity_poly.entity_id
_entity_poly.type
_entity_poly.pdbx_seq_one_letter_code
_entity_poly.pdbx_strand_id
1 'polypeptide(L)'
;KKIFDKKIFFSKSAKSDYKVFLINQLIMMTVSPFLITQLTIATALYFYFHTIDWLSVGMFNSTLPIIVIISFTTFQFLIDDFSKYIIHRFMHKWPILWSLHKVHHSATVLTPMTVFRTHPLEGIIFSLRSSVTQAISISSFIFLFGNTVSLYTVLGVNIFVFLFNILGSNLRHSHVGIRYWKWVEYIFISP
;
A
#
# COMPACT_ATOMS: atom_id res chain seq x y z
N LYS A 1 -15.12 -26.68 -3.92
CA LYS A 1 -14.61 -26.48 -2.56
C LYS A 1 -15.34 -25.31 -1.93
N LYS A 2 -15.86 -25.47 -0.70
CA LYS A 2 -16.52 -24.36 0.02
C LYS A 2 -15.45 -23.32 0.37
N ILE A 3 -15.63 -22.09 -0.08
CA ILE A 3 -14.71 -20.97 0.17
C ILE A 3 -14.47 -20.78 1.68
N PHE A 4 -15.48 -21.03 2.50
CA PHE A 4 -15.43 -20.95 3.96
C PHE A 4 -15.42 -22.35 4.62
N ASP A 5 -14.39 -23.16 4.33
CA ASP A 5 -14.22 -24.45 5.00
C ASP A 5 -13.50 -24.25 6.34
N LYS A 6 -14.12 -24.67 7.45
CA LYS A 6 -13.54 -24.63 8.79
C LYS A 6 -12.15 -25.29 8.85
N LYS A 7 -11.93 -26.36 8.07
CA LYS A 7 -10.62 -27.05 8.01
C LYS A 7 -9.51 -26.15 7.45
N ILE A 8 -9.84 -25.23 6.56
CA ILE A 8 -8.89 -24.25 6.00
C ILE A 8 -8.55 -23.20 7.05
N PHE A 9 -9.57 -22.55 7.62
CA PHE A 9 -9.40 -21.43 8.56
C PHE A 9 -8.85 -21.83 9.93
N PHE A 10 -9.01 -23.07 10.36
CA PHE A 10 -8.48 -23.61 11.62
C PHE A 10 -7.29 -24.55 11.42
N SER A 11 -6.70 -24.59 10.23
CA SER A 11 -5.48 -25.34 9.97
C SER A 11 -4.30 -24.82 10.83
N LYS A 12 -3.27 -25.63 11.01
CA LYS A 12 -2.06 -25.19 11.72
C LYS A 12 -1.42 -23.97 11.03
N SER A 13 -1.43 -23.92 9.68
CA SER A 13 -0.94 -22.78 8.91
C SER A 13 -1.73 -21.52 9.20
N ALA A 14 -3.06 -21.55 9.10
CA ALA A 14 -3.92 -20.39 9.37
C ALA A 14 -3.78 -19.88 10.83
N LYS A 15 -3.65 -20.78 11.81
CA LYS A 15 -3.40 -20.39 13.21
C LYS A 15 -2.05 -19.68 13.36
N SER A 16 -1.03 -20.06 12.58
CA SER A 16 0.24 -19.34 12.55
C SER A 16 0.08 -17.94 11.94
N ASP A 17 -0.74 -17.77 10.89
CA ASP A 17 -1.02 -16.47 10.30
C ASP A 17 -1.63 -15.51 11.33
N TYR A 18 -2.61 -15.97 12.12
CA TYR A 18 -3.24 -15.18 13.18
C TYR A 18 -2.24 -14.76 14.26
N LYS A 19 -1.34 -15.68 14.68
CA LYS A 19 -0.30 -15.38 15.68
C LYS A 19 0.68 -14.35 15.16
N VAL A 20 1.19 -14.54 13.94
CA VAL A 20 2.13 -13.61 13.30
C VAL A 20 1.49 -12.24 13.12
N PHE A 21 0.23 -12.17 12.70
CA PHE A 21 -0.52 -10.93 12.61
C PHE A 21 -0.57 -10.19 13.96
N LEU A 22 -0.97 -10.86 15.04
CA LEU A 22 -1.04 -10.24 16.37
C LEU A 22 0.33 -9.76 16.86
N ILE A 23 1.38 -10.56 16.69
CA ILE A 23 2.75 -10.17 17.06
C ILE A 23 3.19 -8.95 16.26
N ASN A 24 2.94 -8.92 14.96
CA ASN A 24 3.27 -7.78 14.10
C ASN A 24 2.51 -6.52 14.52
N GLN A 25 1.23 -6.61 14.89
CA GLN A 25 0.49 -5.45 15.39
C GLN A 25 1.11 -4.89 16.68
N LEU A 26 1.48 -5.74 17.63
CA LEU A 26 2.14 -5.31 18.86
C LEU A 26 3.49 -4.65 18.58
N ILE A 27 4.31 -5.22 17.69
CA ILE A 27 5.59 -4.64 17.28
C ILE A 27 5.34 -3.28 16.60
N MET A 28 4.40 -3.18 15.67
CA MET A 28 4.09 -1.93 14.99
C MET A 28 3.56 -0.85 15.94
N MET A 29 2.76 -1.19 16.94
CA MET A 29 2.32 -0.24 17.98
C MET A 29 3.50 0.38 18.74
N THR A 30 4.57 -0.39 18.99
CA THR A 30 5.76 0.11 19.68
C THR A 30 6.72 0.85 18.77
N VAL A 31 6.83 0.46 17.51
CA VAL A 31 7.82 1.01 16.55
C VAL A 31 7.25 2.22 15.80
N SER A 32 5.96 2.24 15.47
CA SER A 32 5.37 3.28 14.64
C SER A 32 5.57 4.72 15.14
N PRO A 33 5.60 5.03 16.45
CA PRO A 33 5.88 6.39 16.92
C PRO A 33 7.28 6.90 16.57
N PHE A 34 8.22 6.00 16.32
CA PHE A 34 9.61 6.33 15.96
C PHE A 34 9.86 6.39 14.46
N LEU A 35 8.88 5.98 13.64
CA LEU A 35 9.01 6.04 12.20
C LEU A 35 8.72 7.46 11.69
N ILE A 36 9.40 7.82 10.59
CA ILE A 36 9.09 9.07 9.88
C ILE A 36 7.63 9.02 9.43
N THR A 37 6.85 10.00 9.85
CA THR A 37 5.43 10.03 9.56
C THR A 37 5.16 10.53 8.14
N GLN A 38 4.06 10.11 7.58
CA GLN A 38 3.53 10.64 6.32
C GLN A 38 3.44 12.17 6.34
N LEU A 39 3.01 12.75 7.46
CA LEU A 39 2.86 14.20 7.62
C LEU A 39 4.22 14.92 7.52
N THR A 40 5.25 14.40 8.17
CA THR A 40 6.61 14.98 8.11
C THR A 40 7.13 15.02 6.68
N ILE A 41 6.98 13.90 5.94
CA ILE A 41 7.44 13.82 4.54
C ILE A 41 6.60 14.75 3.65
N ALA A 42 5.27 14.76 3.82
CA ALA A 42 4.38 15.60 3.03
C ALA A 42 4.67 17.10 3.25
N THR A 43 4.93 17.50 4.49
CA THR A 43 5.28 18.88 4.83
C THR A 43 6.63 19.29 4.22
N ALA A 44 7.64 18.42 4.31
CA ALA A 44 8.94 18.67 3.71
C ALA A 44 8.84 18.80 2.17
N LEU A 45 8.08 17.93 1.50
CA LEU A 45 7.84 18.00 0.07
C LEU A 45 7.06 19.26 -0.32
N TYR A 46 6.04 19.62 0.45
CA TYR A 46 5.25 20.83 0.20
C TYR A 46 6.14 22.08 0.22
N PHE A 47 7.02 22.24 1.22
CA PHE A 47 7.97 23.35 1.27
C PHE A 47 9.03 23.25 0.17
N TYR A 48 9.49 22.07 -0.18
CA TYR A 48 10.41 21.89 -1.30
C TYR A 48 9.80 22.37 -2.63
N PHE A 49 8.51 22.13 -2.89
CA PHE A 49 7.86 22.61 -4.10
C PHE A 49 7.84 24.15 -4.23
N HIS A 50 7.86 24.89 -3.11
CA HIS A 50 8.00 26.35 -3.14
C HIS A 50 9.37 26.83 -3.61
N THR A 51 10.39 25.99 -3.61
CA THR A 51 11.73 26.35 -4.12
C THR A 51 11.88 26.18 -5.62
N ILE A 52 10.83 25.70 -6.29
CA ILE A 52 10.86 25.42 -7.73
C ILE A 52 10.20 26.59 -8.46
N ASP A 53 10.98 27.40 -9.15
CA ASP A 53 10.56 28.71 -9.72
C ASP A 53 9.37 28.64 -10.68
N TRP A 54 9.23 27.54 -11.43
CA TRP A 54 8.14 27.38 -12.41
C TRP A 54 6.85 26.79 -11.80
N LEU A 55 6.86 26.39 -10.53
CA LEU A 55 5.68 25.90 -9.80
C LEU A 55 5.11 27.01 -8.93
N SER A 56 3.77 27.08 -8.87
CA SER A 56 3.06 27.98 -7.97
C SER A 56 1.95 27.26 -7.22
N VAL A 57 1.72 27.69 -5.97
CA VAL A 57 0.63 27.15 -5.14
C VAL A 57 -0.71 27.42 -5.80
N GLY A 58 -1.53 26.40 -5.93
CA GLY A 58 -2.84 26.49 -6.54
C GLY A 58 -2.80 26.76 -8.05
N MET A 59 -1.72 26.37 -8.73
CA MET A 59 -1.55 26.53 -10.18
C MET A 59 -2.76 26.02 -10.98
N PHE A 60 -3.45 25.02 -10.46
CA PHE A 60 -4.65 24.40 -11.05
C PHE A 60 -5.90 24.53 -10.17
N ASN A 61 -6.00 25.59 -9.36
CA ASN A 61 -7.11 25.78 -8.41
C ASN A 61 -8.49 25.97 -9.07
N SER A 62 -8.52 26.34 -10.37
CA SER A 62 -9.75 26.46 -11.17
C SER A 62 -10.27 25.11 -11.72
N THR A 63 -9.56 24.02 -11.46
CA THR A 63 -9.98 22.69 -11.93
C THR A 63 -11.25 22.23 -11.21
N LEU A 64 -12.17 21.64 -11.95
CA LEU A 64 -13.40 21.09 -11.38
C LEU A 64 -13.10 20.05 -10.29
N PRO A 65 -13.75 20.10 -9.11
CA PRO A 65 -13.47 19.18 -8.00
C PRO A 65 -13.54 17.71 -8.38
N ILE A 66 -14.45 17.32 -9.26
CA ILE A 66 -14.58 15.93 -9.71
C ILE A 66 -13.32 15.46 -10.47
N ILE A 67 -12.72 16.32 -11.29
CA ILE A 67 -11.48 16.01 -12.01
C ILE A 67 -10.32 15.83 -11.02
N VAL A 68 -10.26 16.70 -10.00
CA VAL A 68 -9.25 16.62 -8.95
C VAL A 68 -9.40 15.30 -8.18
N ILE A 69 -10.60 14.90 -7.79
CA ILE A 69 -10.87 13.65 -7.09
C ILE A 69 -10.44 12.44 -7.93
N ILE A 70 -10.85 12.40 -9.21
CA ILE A 70 -10.52 11.29 -10.11
C ILE A 70 -9.00 11.21 -10.33
N SER A 71 -8.35 12.33 -10.63
CA SER A 71 -6.91 12.36 -10.89
C SER A 71 -6.10 12.02 -9.64
N PHE A 72 -6.49 12.52 -8.46
CA PHE A 72 -5.86 12.17 -7.19
C PHE A 72 -6.00 10.67 -6.87
N THR A 73 -7.22 10.13 -6.99
CA THR A 73 -7.48 8.71 -6.75
C THR A 73 -6.64 7.83 -7.68
N THR A 74 -6.62 8.17 -8.97
CA THR A 74 -5.85 7.43 -9.99
C THR A 74 -4.35 7.50 -9.70
N PHE A 75 -3.84 8.70 -9.43
CA PHE A 75 -2.42 8.90 -9.13
C PHE A 75 -1.99 8.13 -7.88
N GLN A 76 -2.73 8.27 -6.77
CA GLN A 76 -2.46 7.56 -5.52
C GLN A 76 -2.51 6.04 -5.72
N PHE A 77 -3.49 5.54 -6.45
CA PHE A 77 -3.62 4.13 -6.76
C PHE A 77 -2.41 3.61 -7.54
N LEU A 78 -2.04 4.29 -8.62
CA LEU A 78 -0.93 3.87 -9.48
C LEU A 78 0.41 3.88 -8.74
N ILE A 79 0.72 4.95 -7.99
CA ILE A 79 1.99 5.05 -7.26
C ILE A 79 2.04 4.04 -6.10
N ASP A 80 0.91 3.77 -5.43
CA ASP A 80 0.83 2.77 -4.36
C ASP A 80 1.07 1.35 -4.89
N ASP A 81 0.37 0.95 -5.95
CA ASP A 81 0.49 -0.40 -6.52
C ASP A 81 1.85 -0.62 -7.20
N PHE A 82 2.32 0.35 -7.98
CA PHE A 82 3.64 0.28 -8.62
C PHE A 82 4.78 0.20 -7.61
N SER A 83 4.75 0.99 -6.55
CA SER A 83 5.78 0.93 -5.50
C SER A 83 5.75 -0.40 -4.72
N LYS A 84 4.56 -0.97 -4.49
CA LYS A 84 4.43 -2.33 -3.96
C LYS A 84 5.09 -3.36 -4.87
N TYR A 85 4.80 -3.29 -6.17
CA TYR A 85 5.40 -4.19 -7.14
C TYR A 85 6.93 -4.13 -7.10
N ILE A 86 7.50 -2.93 -7.12
CA ILE A 86 8.96 -2.75 -7.07
C ILE A 86 9.57 -3.37 -5.82
N ILE A 87 9.04 -3.04 -4.64
CA ILE A 87 9.58 -3.56 -3.38
C ILE A 87 9.41 -5.08 -3.31
N HIS A 88 8.25 -5.61 -3.66
CA HIS A 88 8.01 -7.05 -3.70
C HIS A 88 8.99 -7.77 -4.64
N ARG A 89 9.22 -7.20 -5.84
CA ARG A 89 10.21 -7.72 -6.78
C ARG A 89 11.62 -7.75 -6.20
N PHE A 90 12.04 -6.71 -5.45
CA PHE A 90 13.33 -6.70 -4.78
C PHE A 90 13.39 -7.72 -3.64
N MET A 91 12.30 -7.95 -2.94
CA MET A 91 12.21 -8.99 -1.93
C MET A 91 12.45 -10.40 -2.49
N HIS A 92 12.09 -10.64 -3.74
CA HIS A 92 12.41 -11.90 -4.43
C HIS A 92 13.82 -11.94 -5.03
N LYS A 93 14.45 -10.80 -5.31
CA LYS A 93 15.76 -10.75 -5.99
C LYS A 93 16.95 -10.67 -5.04
N TRP A 94 16.81 -9.94 -3.93
CA TRP A 94 17.92 -9.69 -3.02
C TRP A 94 17.91 -10.67 -1.86
N PRO A 95 19.01 -11.45 -1.63
CA PRO A 95 19.06 -12.50 -0.61
C PRO A 95 18.69 -12.03 0.80
N ILE A 96 19.12 -10.80 1.17
CA ILE A 96 18.80 -10.21 2.48
C ILE A 96 17.29 -9.96 2.60
N LEU A 97 16.67 -9.38 1.58
CA LEU A 97 15.23 -9.12 1.58
C LEU A 97 14.42 -10.42 1.46
N TRP A 98 14.91 -11.39 0.68
CA TRP A 98 14.31 -12.70 0.62
C TRP A 98 14.31 -13.41 1.97
N SER A 99 15.36 -13.23 2.79
CA SER A 99 15.41 -13.81 4.13
C SER A 99 14.25 -13.37 5.03
N LEU A 100 13.71 -12.16 4.81
CA LEU A 100 12.52 -11.64 5.48
C LEU A 100 11.24 -12.16 4.81
N HIS A 101 11.19 -12.06 3.48
CA HIS A 101 9.99 -12.34 2.67
C HIS A 101 9.63 -13.84 2.58
N LYS A 102 10.59 -14.74 2.71
CA LYS A 102 10.35 -16.20 2.78
C LYS A 102 9.37 -16.60 3.89
N VAL A 103 9.19 -15.77 4.94
CA VAL A 103 8.18 -16.00 5.99
C VAL A 103 6.78 -15.95 5.37
N HIS A 104 6.53 -15.01 4.47
CA HIS A 104 5.29 -14.92 3.72
C HIS A 104 5.04 -16.18 2.88
N HIS A 105 6.06 -16.66 2.18
CA HIS A 105 5.99 -17.87 1.34
C HIS A 105 6.00 -19.20 2.10
N SER A 106 6.12 -19.19 3.43
CA SER A 106 6.09 -20.40 4.26
C SER A 106 4.69 -20.96 4.54
N ALA A 107 3.63 -20.31 4.05
CA ALA A 107 2.27 -20.75 4.25
C ALA A 107 1.97 -22.03 3.44
N THR A 108 1.45 -23.05 4.09
CA THR A 108 1.04 -24.31 3.44
C THR A 108 -0.44 -24.33 3.07
N VAL A 109 -1.22 -23.41 3.64
CA VAL A 109 -2.64 -23.19 3.34
C VAL A 109 -2.86 -21.69 3.21
N LEU A 110 -3.41 -21.26 2.08
CA LEU A 110 -3.70 -19.86 1.82
C LEU A 110 -5.07 -19.47 2.37
N THR A 111 -5.10 -18.42 3.15
CA THR A 111 -6.31 -17.75 3.65
C THR A 111 -6.18 -16.25 3.40
N PRO A 112 -7.26 -15.46 3.50
CA PRO A 112 -7.14 -14.00 3.43
C PRO A 112 -6.17 -13.41 4.47
N MET A 113 -5.92 -14.10 5.58
CA MET A 113 -4.98 -13.68 6.62
C MET A 113 -3.52 -13.96 6.27
N THR A 114 -3.26 -14.81 5.27
CA THR A 114 -1.88 -15.16 4.85
C THR A 114 -1.12 -13.93 4.32
N VAL A 115 -1.82 -12.93 3.80
CA VAL A 115 -1.22 -11.65 3.38
C VAL A 115 -0.50 -10.93 4.54
N PHE A 116 -0.94 -11.15 5.77
CA PHE A 116 -0.34 -10.58 6.98
C PHE A 116 0.75 -11.46 7.62
N ARG A 117 1.05 -12.61 7.01
CA ARG A 117 2.15 -13.48 7.43
C ARG A 117 3.47 -12.92 6.90
N THR A 118 3.94 -11.85 7.49
CA THR A 118 5.15 -11.14 7.08
C THR A 118 6.14 -11.04 8.24
N HIS A 119 7.43 -10.94 7.92
CA HIS A 119 8.43 -10.61 8.94
C HIS A 119 8.21 -9.17 9.42
N PRO A 120 8.39 -8.83 10.73
CA PRO A 120 8.18 -7.47 11.24
C PRO A 120 8.93 -6.38 10.45
N LEU A 121 10.19 -6.63 10.09
CA LEU A 121 10.98 -5.68 9.27
C LEU A 121 10.39 -5.48 7.87
N GLU A 122 9.81 -6.51 7.26
CA GLU A 122 9.08 -6.39 6.01
C GLU A 122 7.86 -5.47 6.19
N GLY A 123 7.11 -5.65 7.28
CA GLY A 123 6.01 -4.76 7.64
C GLY A 123 6.44 -3.29 7.78
N ILE A 124 7.58 -3.03 8.39
CA ILE A 124 8.17 -1.68 8.51
C ILE A 124 8.51 -1.11 7.12
N ILE A 125 9.15 -1.88 6.25
CA ILE A 125 9.49 -1.45 4.88
C ILE A 125 8.23 -1.06 4.11
N PHE A 126 7.17 -1.88 4.15
CA PHE A 126 5.91 -1.57 3.48
C PHE A 126 5.18 -0.38 4.11
N SER A 127 5.26 -0.20 5.42
CA SER A 127 4.71 0.98 6.11
C SER A 127 5.41 2.27 5.68
N LEU A 128 6.74 2.30 5.68
CA LEU A 128 7.53 3.45 5.21
C LEU A 128 7.25 3.76 3.75
N ARG A 129 7.21 2.74 2.88
CA ARG A 129 6.81 2.89 1.48
C ARG A 129 5.45 3.58 1.36
N SER A 130 4.46 3.10 2.11
CA SER A 130 3.11 3.68 2.10
C SER A 130 3.11 5.13 2.56
N SER A 131 3.86 5.46 3.61
CA SER A 131 4.00 6.84 4.09
C SER A 131 4.60 7.75 3.02
N VAL A 132 5.63 7.28 2.29
CA VAL A 132 6.25 8.05 1.20
C VAL A 132 5.28 8.27 0.05
N THR A 133 4.61 7.23 -0.43
CA THR A 133 3.69 7.35 -1.58
C THR A 133 2.49 8.24 -1.28
N GLN A 134 1.93 8.13 -0.08
CA GLN A 134 0.85 9.01 0.37
C GLN A 134 1.32 10.46 0.55
N ALA A 135 2.51 10.66 1.12
CA ALA A 135 3.09 11.98 1.28
C ALA A 135 3.31 12.67 -0.07
N ILE A 136 3.88 11.97 -1.06
CA ILE A 136 4.07 12.48 -2.42
C ILE A 136 2.73 12.89 -3.02
N SER A 137 1.72 12.03 -2.96
CA SER A 137 0.42 12.32 -3.54
C SER A 137 -0.27 13.50 -2.87
N ILE A 138 -0.33 13.50 -1.54
CA ILE A 138 -1.01 14.54 -0.76
C ILE A 138 -0.33 15.89 -0.96
N SER A 139 1.01 15.97 -0.81
CA SER A 139 1.73 17.22 -0.96
C SER A 139 1.62 17.79 -2.38
N SER A 140 1.73 16.93 -3.41
CA SER A 140 1.60 17.37 -4.81
C SER A 140 0.21 17.92 -5.11
N PHE A 141 -0.83 17.23 -4.68
CA PHE A 141 -2.20 17.66 -4.96
C PHE A 141 -2.61 18.88 -4.15
N ILE A 142 -2.24 18.99 -2.87
CA ILE A 142 -2.47 20.18 -2.06
C ILE A 142 -1.71 21.38 -2.65
N PHE A 143 -0.47 21.20 -3.09
CA PHE A 143 0.31 22.27 -3.68
C PHE A 143 -0.28 22.75 -5.00
N LEU A 144 -0.62 21.84 -5.93
CA LEU A 144 -1.06 22.18 -7.27
C LEU A 144 -2.52 22.66 -7.34
N PHE A 145 -3.41 22.08 -6.53
CA PHE A 145 -4.85 22.31 -6.59
C PHE A 145 -5.40 23.14 -5.41
N GLY A 146 -4.56 23.40 -4.41
CA GLY A 146 -4.90 24.28 -3.28
C GLY A 146 -6.18 23.84 -2.55
N ASN A 147 -7.10 24.78 -2.37
CA ASN A 147 -8.34 24.59 -1.62
C ASN A 147 -9.32 23.57 -2.22
N THR A 148 -9.11 23.13 -3.45
CA THR A 148 -9.95 22.10 -4.10
C THR A 148 -9.71 20.72 -3.48
N VAL A 149 -8.55 20.52 -2.84
CA VAL A 149 -8.21 19.28 -2.12
C VAL A 149 -8.59 19.44 -0.66
N SER A 150 -9.73 18.87 -0.28
CA SER A 150 -10.21 18.85 1.10
C SER A 150 -9.76 17.61 1.85
N LEU A 151 -9.90 17.63 3.19
CA LEU A 151 -9.70 16.44 4.02
C LEU A 151 -10.59 15.27 3.59
N TYR A 152 -11.84 15.56 3.17
CA TYR A 152 -12.77 14.55 2.66
C TYR A 152 -12.27 13.90 1.37
N THR A 153 -11.62 14.67 0.49
CA THR A 153 -10.98 14.15 -0.73
C THR A 153 -9.89 13.15 -0.37
N VAL A 154 -8.98 13.52 0.53
CA VAL A 154 -7.88 12.65 0.98
C VAL A 154 -8.40 11.38 1.65
N LEU A 155 -9.41 11.49 2.53
CA LEU A 155 -10.02 10.34 3.19
C LEU A 155 -10.73 9.41 2.20
N GLY A 156 -11.48 9.97 1.24
CA GLY A 156 -12.18 9.18 0.22
C GLY A 156 -11.21 8.38 -0.66
N VAL A 157 -10.11 8.99 -1.09
CA VAL A 157 -9.05 8.32 -1.86
C VAL A 157 -8.41 7.19 -1.04
N ASN A 158 -8.09 7.45 0.24
CA ASN A 158 -7.52 6.44 1.11
C ASN A 158 -8.47 5.26 1.36
N ILE A 159 -9.77 5.50 1.50
CA ILE A 159 -10.78 4.45 1.62
C ILE A 159 -10.84 3.61 0.33
N PHE A 160 -10.81 4.25 -0.85
CA PHE A 160 -10.81 3.54 -2.13
C PHE A 160 -9.59 2.62 -2.26
N VAL A 161 -8.38 3.14 -2.01
CA VAL A 161 -7.13 2.36 -2.06
C VAL A 161 -7.15 1.23 -1.02
N PHE A 162 -7.67 1.48 0.18
CA PHE A 162 -7.83 0.48 1.23
C PHE A 162 -8.77 -0.66 0.80
N LEU A 163 -9.95 -0.33 0.26
CA LEU A 163 -10.91 -1.33 -0.23
C LEU A 163 -10.32 -2.14 -1.37
N PHE A 164 -9.63 -1.49 -2.31
CA PHE A 164 -8.95 -2.19 -3.40
C PHE A 164 -7.88 -3.14 -2.85
N ASN A 165 -7.10 -2.73 -1.86
CA ASN A 165 -6.08 -3.57 -1.26
C ASN A 165 -6.66 -4.78 -0.53
N ILE A 166 -7.77 -4.62 0.19
CA ILE A 166 -8.46 -5.74 0.84
C ILE A 166 -9.00 -6.73 -0.19
N LEU A 167 -9.70 -6.24 -1.20
CA LEU A 167 -10.34 -7.08 -2.20
C LEU A 167 -9.30 -7.65 -3.19
N GLY A 168 -8.43 -6.81 -3.72
CA GLY A 168 -7.45 -7.20 -4.73
C GLY A 168 -6.29 -8.03 -4.17
N SER A 169 -5.69 -7.62 -3.05
CA SER A 169 -4.56 -8.34 -2.44
C SER A 169 -4.97 -9.72 -1.93
N ASN A 170 -6.18 -9.84 -1.37
CA ASN A 170 -6.71 -11.13 -0.93
C ASN A 170 -6.97 -12.07 -2.10
N LEU A 171 -7.36 -11.54 -3.27
CA LEU A 171 -7.50 -12.34 -4.49
C LEU A 171 -6.14 -12.81 -5.02
N ARG A 172 -5.10 -11.99 -4.91
CA ARG A 172 -3.71 -12.34 -5.31
C ARG A 172 -3.11 -13.49 -4.46
N HIS A 173 -3.59 -13.68 -3.23
CA HIS A 173 -3.15 -14.74 -2.32
C HIS A 173 -4.24 -15.80 -2.10
N SER A 174 -5.22 -15.88 -2.98
CA SER A 174 -6.29 -16.88 -2.91
C SER A 174 -5.96 -18.09 -3.79
N HIS A 175 -6.68 -19.18 -3.55
CA HIS A 175 -6.66 -20.37 -4.41
C HIS A 175 -7.41 -20.16 -5.74
N VAL A 176 -7.88 -18.95 -6.01
CA VAL A 176 -8.54 -18.56 -7.27
C VAL A 176 -7.46 -17.98 -8.19
N GLY A 177 -7.08 -18.73 -9.22
CA GLY A 177 -6.10 -18.29 -10.21
C GLY A 177 -6.71 -17.23 -11.13
N ILE A 178 -6.45 -15.96 -10.85
CA ILE A 178 -6.78 -14.85 -11.73
C ILE A 178 -5.54 -14.54 -12.55
N ARG A 179 -5.64 -14.56 -13.88
CA ARG A 179 -4.57 -14.17 -14.79
C ARG A 179 -4.92 -12.84 -15.45
N TYR A 180 -3.98 -11.91 -15.43
CA TYR A 180 -4.08 -10.68 -16.20
C TYR A 180 -3.51 -10.89 -17.62
N TRP A 181 -3.73 -9.94 -18.51
CA TRP A 181 -3.05 -9.91 -19.81
C TRP A 181 -1.55 -9.72 -19.59
N LYS A 182 -0.71 -10.33 -20.44
CA LYS A 182 0.76 -10.34 -20.30
C LYS A 182 1.38 -8.96 -20.05
N TRP A 183 0.88 -7.92 -20.71
CA TRP A 183 1.38 -6.55 -20.54
C TRP A 183 0.98 -5.92 -19.19
N VAL A 184 -0.14 -6.32 -18.61
CA VAL A 184 -0.60 -5.88 -17.28
C VAL A 184 0.26 -6.52 -16.19
N GLU A 185 0.73 -7.75 -16.37
CA GLU A 185 1.59 -8.46 -15.41
C GLU A 185 2.99 -7.85 -15.27
N TYR A 186 3.41 -6.96 -16.19
CA TYR A 186 4.65 -6.19 -16.06
C TYR A 186 4.51 -4.99 -15.12
N ILE A 187 3.31 -4.51 -14.87
CA ILE A 187 3.01 -3.29 -14.10
C ILE A 187 2.35 -3.64 -12.77
N PHE A 188 1.47 -4.63 -12.77
CA PHE A 188 0.70 -5.05 -11.60
C PHE A 188 1.10 -6.47 -11.18
N ILE A 189 1.10 -6.71 -9.88
CA ILE A 189 1.34 -8.06 -9.35
C ILE A 189 0.14 -8.93 -9.70
N SER A 190 0.35 -9.96 -10.53
CA SER A 190 -0.67 -11.01 -10.73
C SER A 190 -0.75 -11.93 -9.51
N PRO A 191 -1.90 -12.60 -9.32
CA PRO A 191 -2.07 -13.62 -8.29
C PRO A 191 -1.15 -14.81 -8.46
#